data_065adbfc8124012d3b75dfbe9a39f829
#
_entry.id   065adbfc8124012d3b75dfbe9a39f829
#
_cell.length_a   1.000
_cell.length_b   1.000
_cell.length_c   1.000
_cell.angle_alpha   90.00
_cell.angle_beta   90.00
_cell.angle_gamma   90.00
#
_symmetry.space_group_name_H-M   'P 1'
#
loop_
_entity.id
_entity.type
_entity.pdbx_description
1 polymer ?
#
loop_
_entity_poly.entity_id
_entity_poly.type
_entity_poly.pdbx_seq_one_letter_code
_entity_poly.pdbx_strand_id
1 'polypeptide(L)'
;VTPAHDVNDYMLGEKYNLPSIDIFNDNGTLSEAAGLYIGMDRFDVREQIEKDLAAAGLLEKVEAYTNKVGFSERTNVPIEPKLSMQWFLKMQHFADMALPPVMNDELKFYPAKYKNTYKNWLENIKDWCISRQLWWGHRIPAYFLPEGGYVVAATPEEALALAKEKTGNAGLKQEDLRQDEDCLDTWFSSWLWPISLFDGINNPGNEEISYYYPTSDLVTGPDIIFFWVARMIMAGYEYEGKMPFKNVYFTGIVRDKLGRKMSKSLGNSPDPLDLIEKYGADGVRMGMMLSAPAGNDILFDDALCEQGRNFNNKIWNAFRLIKGWEVSAEVPVPEASELAIRWFEAKQNEVAAEVADLFSKYRLSEALMAVYKLFWDEFSSWYLEMIKPAYGQPINRKVYEAT
;
A
#
# COMPACT_ATOMS: atom_id res chain seq x y z
N VAL A 1 -32.20 -5.87 -23.73
CA VAL A 1 -31.63 -6.03 -22.37
C VAL A 1 -30.94 -7.38 -22.31
N THR A 2 -29.64 -7.39 -22.02
CA THR A 2 -28.77 -8.56 -22.01
C THR A 2 -28.10 -8.71 -20.63
N PRO A 3 -28.82 -9.23 -19.60
CA PRO A 3 -28.33 -9.25 -18.22
C PRO A 3 -27.01 -10.02 -18.01
N ALA A 4 -26.72 -10.99 -18.88
CA ALA A 4 -25.48 -11.78 -18.77
C ALA A 4 -24.24 -11.02 -19.29
N HIS A 5 -24.39 -9.97 -20.13
CA HIS A 5 -23.27 -9.39 -20.89
C HIS A 5 -23.17 -7.87 -20.82
N ASP A 6 -23.94 -7.22 -19.95
CA ASP A 6 -23.86 -5.79 -19.68
C ASP A 6 -24.17 -5.51 -18.20
N VAL A 7 -23.37 -4.68 -17.54
CA VAL A 7 -23.50 -4.39 -16.09
C VAL A 7 -24.82 -3.64 -15.78
N ASN A 8 -25.25 -2.71 -16.64
CA ASN A 8 -26.49 -1.98 -16.43
C ASN A 8 -27.70 -2.88 -16.69
N ASP A 9 -27.62 -3.72 -17.73
CA ASP A 9 -28.65 -4.72 -18.05
C ASP A 9 -28.75 -5.79 -16.95
N TYR A 10 -27.63 -6.15 -16.30
CA TYR A 10 -27.63 -7.03 -15.13
C TYR A 10 -28.47 -6.43 -13.99
N MET A 11 -28.24 -5.15 -13.66
CA MET A 11 -29.02 -4.47 -12.61
C MET A 11 -30.52 -4.39 -12.96
N LEU A 12 -30.86 -4.22 -14.23
CA LEU A 12 -32.23 -4.31 -14.70
C LEU A 12 -32.79 -5.73 -14.60
N GLY A 13 -31.97 -6.71 -14.95
CA GLY A 13 -32.30 -8.14 -14.79
C GLY A 13 -32.66 -8.49 -13.36
N GLU A 14 -31.84 -8.11 -12.40
CA GLU A 14 -32.09 -8.27 -10.96
C GLU A 14 -33.39 -7.58 -10.53
N LYS A 15 -33.57 -6.31 -10.93
CA LYS A 15 -34.74 -5.50 -10.57
C LYS A 15 -36.05 -6.05 -11.10
N TYR A 16 -36.06 -6.58 -12.31
CA TYR A 16 -37.26 -7.03 -13.01
C TYR A 16 -37.35 -8.54 -13.18
N ASN A 17 -36.44 -9.30 -12.54
CA ASN A 17 -36.37 -10.75 -12.61
C ASN A 17 -36.32 -11.28 -14.07
N LEU A 18 -35.45 -10.66 -14.89
CA LEU A 18 -35.23 -11.08 -16.27
C LEU A 18 -34.26 -12.26 -16.32
N PRO A 19 -34.43 -13.19 -17.27
CA PRO A 19 -33.50 -14.31 -17.42
C PRO A 19 -32.12 -13.83 -17.88
N SER A 20 -31.07 -14.36 -17.28
CA SER A 20 -29.67 -14.16 -17.71
C SER A 20 -29.28 -15.30 -18.62
N ILE A 21 -29.12 -15.03 -19.92
CA ILE A 21 -28.74 -16.00 -20.93
C ILE A 21 -27.28 -15.75 -21.32
N ASP A 22 -26.38 -16.63 -20.88
CA ASP A 22 -24.96 -16.57 -21.25
C ASP A 22 -24.71 -17.21 -22.58
N ILE A 23 -24.35 -16.38 -23.58
CA ILE A 23 -24.12 -16.80 -24.96
C ILE A 23 -22.65 -17.07 -25.26
N PHE A 24 -21.73 -16.95 -24.31
CA PHE A 24 -20.28 -17.17 -24.52
C PHE A 24 -19.77 -18.43 -23.84
N ASN A 25 -18.94 -19.18 -24.53
CA ASN A 25 -18.01 -20.12 -23.94
C ASN A 25 -16.82 -19.39 -23.28
N ASP A 26 -16.06 -20.07 -22.44
CA ASP A 26 -14.91 -19.48 -21.74
C ASP A 26 -13.79 -19.01 -22.66
N ASN A 27 -13.68 -19.61 -23.87
CA ASN A 27 -12.71 -19.20 -24.89
C ASN A 27 -13.18 -18.05 -25.79
N GLY A 28 -14.36 -17.45 -25.51
CA GLY A 28 -14.90 -16.32 -26.27
C GLY A 28 -15.62 -16.69 -27.57
N THR A 29 -15.86 -17.98 -27.82
CA THR A 29 -16.76 -18.43 -28.90
C THR A 29 -18.22 -18.44 -28.44
N LEU A 30 -19.16 -18.41 -29.36
CA LEU A 30 -20.59 -18.48 -29.02
C LEU A 30 -20.97 -19.90 -28.55
N SER A 31 -21.74 -19.95 -27.46
CA SER A 31 -22.29 -21.17 -26.87
C SER A 31 -23.57 -21.62 -27.57
N GLU A 32 -24.08 -22.83 -27.24
CA GLU A 32 -25.36 -23.32 -27.72
C GLU A 32 -26.53 -22.40 -27.35
N ALA A 33 -26.43 -21.68 -26.23
CA ALA A 33 -27.47 -20.73 -25.79
C ALA A 33 -27.63 -19.53 -26.74
N ALA A 34 -26.65 -19.24 -27.57
CA ALA A 34 -26.74 -18.20 -28.59
C ALA A 34 -27.75 -18.54 -29.71
N GLY A 35 -28.00 -19.81 -29.94
CA GLY A 35 -28.91 -20.31 -31.00
C GLY A 35 -28.40 -20.12 -32.42
N LEU A 36 -27.58 -19.08 -32.67
CA LEU A 36 -26.95 -18.77 -33.96
C LEU A 36 -25.43 -18.65 -33.78
N TYR A 37 -24.66 -18.92 -34.86
CA TYR A 37 -23.20 -18.77 -34.90
C TYR A 37 -22.45 -19.59 -33.82
N ILE A 38 -23.01 -20.74 -33.42
CA ILE A 38 -22.47 -21.60 -32.36
C ILE A 38 -21.03 -22.00 -32.70
N GLY A 39 -20.10 -21.84 -31.76
CA GLY A 39 -18.69 -22.16 -31.95
C GLY A 39 -17.87 -21.10 -32.71
N MET A 40 -18.49 -20.04 -33.22
CA MET A 40 -17.83 -18.98 -33.95
C MET A 40 -17.24 -17.97 -32.95
N ASP A 41 -16.07 -17.37 -33.28
CA ASP A 41 -15.46 -16.34 -32.46
C ASP A 41 -16.31 -15.06 -32.41
N ARG A 42 -16.39 -14.43 -31.25
CA ARG A 42 -17.22 -13.24 -31.02
C ARG A 42 -16.91 -12.06 -31.93
N PHE A 43 -15.68 -11.92 -32.39
CA PHE A 43 -15.30 -10.83 -33.30
C PHE A 43 -15.77 -11.14 -34.72
N ASP A 44 -15.62 -12.39 -35.16
CA ASP A 44 -16.10 -12.84 -36.48
C ASP A 44 -17.63 -12.77 -36.57
N VAL A 45 -18.30 -13.07 -35.45
CA VAL A 45 -19.78 -12.96 -35.39
C VAL A 45 -20.24 -11.51 -35.59
N ARG A 46 -19.54 -10.52 -35.02
CA ARG A 46 -19.90 -9.11 -35.20
C ARG A 46 -19.88 -8.68 -36.66
N GLU A 47 -18.92 -9.18 -37.43
CA GLU A 47 -18.86 -8.90 -38.87
C GLU A 47 -19.89 -9.69 -39.68
N GLN A 48 -20.15 -10.95 -39.28
CA GLN A 48 -21.10 -11.80 -39.99
C GLN A 48 -22.55 -11.37 -39.77
N ILE A 49 -22.92 -11.00 -38.53
CA ILE A 49 -24.29 -10.61 -38.20
C ILE A 49 -24.72 -9.32 -38.93
N GLU A 50 -23.80 -8.41 -39.18
CA GLU A 50 -24.07 -7.20 -39.97
C GLU A 50 -24.50 -7.57 -41.42
N LYS A 51 -23.78 -8.51 -42.04
CA LYS A 51 -24.09 -9.00 -43.38
C LYS A 51 -25.43 -9.73 -43.43
N ASP A 52 -25.70 -10.54 -42.43
CA ASP A 52 -26.93 -11.35 -42.37
C ASP A 52 -28.16 -10.46 -42.09
N LEU A 53 -28.04 -9.47 -41.23
CA LEU A 53 -29.11 -8.47 -41.02
C LEU A 53 -29.39 -7.64 -42.25
N ALA A 54 -28.34 -7.27 -43.00
CA ALA A 54 -28.49 -6.55 -44.26
C ALA A 54 -29.21 -7.45 -45.31
N ALA A 55 -28.81 -8.73 -45.42
CA ALA A 55 -29.43 -9.68 -46.33
C ALA A 55 -30.92 -9.96 -45.99
N ALA A 56 -31.25 -9.95 -44.70
CA ALA A 56 -32.61 -10.11 -44.19
C ALA A 56 -33.48 -8.81 -44.31
N GLY A 57 -32.88 -7.70 -44.74
CA GLY A 57 -33.56 -6.41 -44.81
C GLY A 57 -33.89 -5.78 -43.43
N LEU A 58 -33.17 -6.22 -42.38
CA LEU A 58 -33.35 -5.77 -40.99
C LEU A 58 -32.31 -4.74 -40.54
N LEU A 59 -31.31 -4.46 -41.38
CA LEU A 59 -30.29 -3.46 -41.10
C LEU A 59 -30.72 -2.09 -41.64
N GLU A 60 -31.01 -1.14 -40.77
CA GLU A 60 -31.40 0.21 -41.16
C GLU A 60 -30.19 1.11 -41.41
N LYS A 61 -29.17 1.07 -40.49
CA LYS A 61 -28.01 1.94 -40.56
C LYS A 61 -26.85 1.38 -39.77
N VAL A 62 -25.63 1.63 -40.26
CA VAL A 62 -24.37 1.46 -39.52
C VAL A 62 -23.72 2.81 -39.35
N GLU A 63 -23.38 3.17 -38.12
CA GLU A 63 -22.66 4.41 -37.79
C GLU A 63 -21.36 4.13 -37.05
N ALA A 64 -20.31 4.87 -37.42
CA ALA A 64 -19.07 4.84 -36.69
C ALA A 64 -19.27 5.46 -35.30
N TYR A 65 -18.96 4.72 -34.25
CA TYR A 65 -19.08 5.15 -32.86
C TYR A 65 -17.80 4.85 -32.08
N THR A 66 -17.36 5.80 -31.27
CA THR A 66 -16.18 5.67 -30.39
C THR A 66 -16.63 5.53 -28.95
N ASN A 67 -16.28 4.43 -28.32
CA ASN A 67 -16.53 4.19 -26.90
C ASN A 67 -15.27 3.71 -26.18
N LYS A 68 -15.35 3.65 -24.83
CA LYS A 68 -14.28 3.08 -24.01
C LYS A 68 -14.55 1.59 -23.82
N VAL A 69 -13.64 0.76 -24.31
CA VAL A 69 -13.66 -0.70 -24.13
C VAL A 69 -12.63 -1.07 -23.07
N GLY A 70 -13.00 -1.97 -22.13
CA GLY A 70 -12.09 -2.51 -21.14
C GLY A 70 -11.14 -3.53 -21.80
N PHE A 71 -9.87 -3.50 -21.39
CA PHE A 71 -8.86 -4.47 -21.79
C PHE A 71 -8.28 -5.16 -20.56
N SER A 72 -7.94 -6.45 -20.70
CA SER A 72 -7.18 -7.17 -19.69
C SER A 72 -5.79 -6.56 -19.55
N GLU A 73 -5.42 -6.11 -18.35
CA GLU A 73 -4.07 -5.58 -18.07
C GLU A 73 -2.95 -6.58 -18.32
N ARG A 74 -3.26 -7.88 -18.28
CA ARG A 74 -2.28 -8.96 -18.39
C ARG A 74 -2.06 -9.43 -19.82
N THR A 75 -3.14 -9.49 -20.61
CA THR A 75 -3.12 -10.07 -21.97
C THR A 75 -3.37 -9.04 -23.06
N ASN A 76 -3.76 -7.80 -22.69
CA ASN A 76 -4.12 -6.73 -23.60
C ASN A 76 -5.20 -7.14 -24.63
N VAL A 77 -6.16 -7.96 -24.20
CA VAL A 77 -7.30 -8.41 -25.00
C VAL A 77 -8.55 -7.69 -24.52
N PRO A 78 -9.49 -7.29 -25.41
CA PRO A 78 -10.79 -6.75 -25.00
C PRO A 78 -11.55 -7.74 -24.11
N ILE A 79 -12.07 -7.25 -22.99
CA ILE A 79 -12.89 -8.06 -22.08
C ILE A 79 -14.36 -7.99 -22.47
N GLU A 80 -15.05 -9.12 -22.26
CA GLU A 80 -16.49 -9.20 -22.36
C GLU A 80 -17.10 -9.41 -20.98
N PRO A 81 -18.14 -8.67 -20.57
CA PRO A 81 -18.89 -8.99 -19.36
C PRO A 81 -19.50 -10.39 -19.48
N LYS A 82 -19.27 -11.20 -18.45
CA LYS A 82 -19.77 -12.58 -18.37
C LYS A 82 -20.03 -12.96 -16.92
N LEU A 83 -21.12 -13.65 -16.64
CA LEU A 83 -21.41 -14.20 -15.34
C LEU A 83 -20.51 -15.42 -15.07
N SER A 84 -19.93 -15.47 -13.88
CA SER A 84 -19.14 -16.62 -13.44
C SER A 84 -19.35 -16.86 -11.95
N MET A 85 -19.21 -18.11 -11.53
CA MET A 85 -19.24 -18.46 -10.11
C MET A 85 -17.96 -17.97 -9.44
N GLN A 86 -18.11 -17.18 -8.40
CA GLN A 86 -16.99 -16.58 -7.66
C GLN A 86 -17.20 -16.73 -6.15
N TRP A 87 -16.10 -16.71 -5.41
CA TRP A 87 -16.13 -16.70 -3.96
C TRP A 87 -16.23 -15.28 -3.45
N PHE A 88 -17.21 -15.03 -2.58
CA PHE A 88 -17.43 -13.74 -1.94
C PHE A 88 -17.37 -13.85 -0.42
N LEU A 89 -16.67 -12.90 0.19
CA LEU A 89 -16.70 -12.68 1.62
C LEU A 89 -17.74 -11.59 1.93
N LYS A 90 -18.68 -11.88 2.84
CA LYS A 90 -19.64 -10.88 3.32
C LYS A 90 -18.95 -9.88 4.21
N MET A 91 -18.95 -8.61 3.81
CA MET A 91 -18.08 -7.58 4.39
C MET A 91 -18.74 -6.72 5.47
N GLN A 92 -20.05 -6.70 5.57
CA GLN A 92 -20.75 -5.80 6.52
C GLN A 92 -20.32 -6.01 7.96
N HIS A 93 -20.28 -7.25 8.44
CA HIS A 93 -19.82 -7.60 9.77
C HIS A 93 -18.42 -7.03 10.09
N PHE A 94 -17.49 -7.17 9.15
CA PHE A 94 -16.12 -6.66 9.31
C PHE A 94 -16.07 -5.13 9.34
N ALA A 95 -16.89 -4.47 8.52
CA ALA A 95 -16.98 -3.01 8.51
C ALA A 95 -17.53 -2.47 9.84
N ASP A 96 -18.55 -3.12 10.39
CA ASP A 96 -19.16 -2.73 11.67
C ASP A 96 -18.16 -2.81 12.84
N MET A 97 -17.22 -3.76 12.81
CA MET A 97 -16.15 -3.87 13.81
C MET A 97 -15.02 -2.87 13.58
N ALA A 98 -14.63 -2.65 12.32
CA ALA A 98 -13.43 -1.89 11.97
C ALA A 98 -13.64 -0.37 11.93
N LEU A 99 -14.87 0.11 11.72
CA LEU A 99 -15.16 1.55 11.61
C LEU A 99 -15.02 2.31 12.95
N PRO A 100 -15.61 1.86 14.06
CA PRO A 100 -15.61 2.63 15.32
C PRO A 100 -14.23 2.95 15.86
N PRO A 101 -13.24 2.03 15.91
CA PRO A 101 -11.92 2.30 16.48
C PRO A 101 -11.16 3.43 15.79
N VAL A 102 -11.35 3.59 14.48
CA VAL A 102 -10.72 4.68 13.73
C VAL A 102 -11.48 5.99 13.93
N MET A 103 -12.80 5.94 14.01
CA MET A 103 -13.61 7.15 14.14
C MET A 103 -13.48 7.80 15.52
N ASN A 104 -13.29 7.02 16.58
CA ASN A 104 -13.12 7.48 17.97
C ASN A 104 -11.64 7.72 18.38
N ASP A 105 -10.68 7.61 17.42
CA ASP A 105 -9.24 7.78 17.65
C ASP A 105 -8.59 6.76 18.59
N GLU A 106 -9.20 5.61 18.77
CA GLU A 106 -8.56 4.47 19.42
C GLU A 106 -7.40 3.96 18.53
N LEU A 107 -7.64 3.86 17.23
CA LEU A 107 -6.63 3.68 16.19
C LEU A 107 -6.51 4.99 15.38
N LYS A 108 -5.32 5.59 15.36
CA LYS A 108 -5.13 6.94 14.82
C LYS A 108 -4.55 6.95 13.41
N PHE A 109 -5.07 7.84 12.57
CA PHE A 109 -4.56 8.09 11.22
C PHE A 109 -3.79 9.42 11.15
N TYR A 110 -2.60 9.37 10.58
CA TYR A 110 -1.76 10.53 10.31
C TYR A 110 -1.46 10.68 8.82
N PRO A 111 -1.95 11.76 8.16
CA PRO A 111 -2.82 12.81 8.70
C PRO A 111 -4.29 12.34 8.85
N ALA A 112 -4.99 12.95 9.80
CA ALA A 112 -6.37 12.60 10.16
C ALA A 112 -7.39 12.77 9.01
N LYS A 113 -7.06 13.52 7.95
CA LYS A 113 -7.92 13.70 6.77
C LYS A 113 -8.38 12.37 6.14
N TYR A 114 -7.56 11.33 6.24
CA TYR A 114 -7.86 10.01 5.69
C TYR A 114 -8.94 9.22 6.46
N LYS A 115 -9.32 9.67 7.66
CA LYS A 115 -10.49 9.11 8.37
C LYS A 115 -11.78 9.25 7.54
N ASN A 116 -11.93 10.36 6.81
CA ASN A 116 -13.11 10.57 5.97
C ASN A 116 -13.15 9.60 4.78
N THR A 117 -12.01 9.34 4.15
CA THR A 117 -11.90 8.36 3.07
C THR A 117 -12.20 6.95 3.60
N TYR A 118 -11.62 6.57 4.73
CA TYR A 118 -11.85 5.29 5.40
C TYR A 118 -13.33 5.11 5.76
N LYS A 119 -13.95 6.12 6.38
CA LYS A 119 -15.37 6.14 6.74
C LYS A 119 -16.26 5.89 5.52
N ASN A 120 -16.07 6.69 4.45
CA ASN A 120 -16.88 6.57 3.24
C ASN A 120 -16.79 5.16 2.61
N TRP A 121 -15.61 4.54 2.64
CA TRP A 121 -15.43 3.19 2.10
C TRP A 121 -16.15 2.13 2.95
N LEU A 122 -16.10 2.22 4.28
CA LEU A 122 -16.69 1.23 5.16
C LEU A 122 -18.22 1.37 5.26
N GLU A 123 -18.75 2.60 5.24
CA GLU A 123 -20.20 2.84 5.24
C GLU A 123 -20.87 2.39 3.93
N ASN A 124 -20.13 2.31 2.83
CA ASN A 124 -20.60 1.87 1.52
C ASN A 124 -19.97 0.55 1.09
N ILE A 125 -19.58 -0.29 2.06
CA ILE A 125 -18.86 -1.52 1.77
C ILE A 125 -19.71 -2.48 0.97
N LYS A 126 -19.07 -3.18 0.02
CA LYS A 126 -19.67 -4.26 -0.76
C LYS A 126 -18.96 -5.57 -0.44
N ASP A 127 -19.64 -6.67 -0.67
CA ASP A 127 -19.05 -7.99 -0.52
C ASP A 127 -17.80 -8.12 -1.41
N TRP A 128 -16.79 -8.76 -0.86
CA TRP A 128 -15.48 -8.85 -1.49
C TRP A 128 -15.34 -10.16 -2.27
N CYS A 129 -15.23 -10.06 -3.59
CA CYS A 129 -14.86 -11.19 -4.42
C CYS A 129 -13.40 -11.57 -4.12
N ILE A 130 -13.18 -12.73 -3.52
CA ILE A 130 -11.87 -13.22 -3.07
C ILE A 130 -11.22 -14.22 -4.02
N SER A 131 -11.91 -14.67 -5.06
CA SER A 131 -11.37 -15.60 -6.06
C SER A 131 -10.74 -14.85 -7.24
N ARG A 132 -9.66 -15.44 -7.77
CA ARG A 132 -8.91 -14.93 -8.93
C ARG A 132 -8.57 -16.10 -9.86
N GLN A 133 -8.83 -15.94 -11.14
CA GLN A 133 -8.50 -16.89 -12.20
C GLN A 133 -7.04 -16.68 -12.61
N LEU A 134 -6.11 -17.10 -11.73
CA LEU A 134 -4.67 -16.95 -11.92
C LEU A 134 -3.97 -18.27 -11.86
N TRP A 135 -2.92 -18.42 -12.66
CA TRP A 135 -2.07 -19.60 -12.64
C TRP A 135 -1.24 -19.73 -11.36
N TRP A 136 -0.83 -18.61 -10.76
CA TRP A 136 0.01 -18.56 -9.57
C TRP A 136 -0.66 -17.80 -8.44
N GLY A 137 -0.70 -18.39 -7.27
CA GLY A 137 -1.26 -17.80 -6.07
C GLY A 137 -1.59 -18.82 -5.00
N HIS A 138 -2.27 -18.42 -3.94
CA HIS A 138 -2.81 -19.31 -2.90
C HIS A 138 -4.07 -19.99 -3.43
N ARG A 139 -3.95 -21.26 -3.79
CA ARG A 139 -5.08 -22.04 -4.28
C ARG A 139 -6.21 -22.08 -3.25
N ILE A 140 -7.45 -21.89 -3.71
CA ILE A 140 -8.61 -21.90 -2.82
C ILE A 140 -8.77 -23.31 -2.20
N PRO A 141 -8.84 -23.43 -0.86
CA PRO A 141 -8.89 -24.72 -0.16
C PRO A 141 -10.32 -25.27 -0.10
N ALA A 142 -11.09 -25.14 -1.16
CA ALA A 142 -12.45 -25.64 -1.28
C ALA A 142 -12.46 -26.86 -2.20
N TYR A 143 -13.18 -27.91 -1.79
CA TYR A 143 -13.30 -29.17 -2.51
C TYR A 143 -14.78 -29.42 -2.81
N PHE A 144 -15.12 -29.43 -4.11
CA PHE A 144 -16.47 -29.68 -4.59
C PHE A 144 -16.82 -31.17 -4.50
N LEU A 145 -18.07 -31.44 -4.09
CA LEU A 145 -18.62 -32.76 -3.91
C LEU A 145 -19.32 -33.23 -5.20
N PRO A 146 -19.35 -34.53 -5.50
CA PRO A 146 -19.98 -35.06 -6.73
C PRO A 146 -21.47 -34.70 -6.87
N GLU A 147 -22.19 -34.68 -5.76
CA GLU A 147 -23.64 -34.41 -5.70
C GLU A 147 -23.96 -32.93 -5.50
N GLY A 148 -22.96 -32.04 -5.53
CA GLY A 148 -23.07 -30.63 -5.32
C GLY A 148 -22.70 -30.20 -3.88
N GLY A 149 -22.38 -28.92 -3.75
CA GLY A 149 -21.82 -28.34 -2.51
C GLY A 149 -20.32 -28.52 -2.44
N TYR A 150 -19.73 -28.11 -1.32
CA TYR A 150 -18.29 -28.15 -1.10
C TYR A 150 -17.94 -28.34 0.37
N VAL A 151 -16.70 -28.68 0.66
CA VAL A 151 -16.05 -28.61 1.98
C VAL A 151 -14.80 -27.76 1.86
N VAL A 152 -14.35 -27.16 2.97
CA VAL A 152 -13.12 -26.38 3.05
C VAL A 152 -12.17 -27.08 3.99
N ALA A 153 -10.96 -27.36 3.54
CA ALA A 153 -9.96 -28.07 4.31
C ALA A 153 -8.53 -27.70 3.87
N ALA A 154 -7.58 -27.80 4.79
CA ALA A 154 -6.18 -27.50 4.52
C ALA A 154 -5.53 -28.57 3.63
N THR A 155 -5.95 -29.82 3.76
CA THR A 155 -5.42 -30.96 3.00
C THR A 155 -6.52 -31.77 2.31
N PRO A 156 -6.18 -32.50 1.24
CA PRO A 156 -7.12 -33.40 0.57
C PRO A 156 -7.67 -34.51 1.47
N GLU A 157 -6.86 -35.00 2.42
CA GLU A 157 -7.25 -36.03 3.38
C GLU A 157 -8.31 -35.52 4.36
N GLU A 158 -8.10 -34.31 4.88
CA GLU A 158 -9.09 -33.63 5.73
C GLU A 158 -10.38 -33.35 4.93
N ALA A 159 -10.24 -32.88 3.69
CA ALA A 159 -11.39 -32.65 2.82
C ALA A 159 -12.22 -33.94 2.61
N LEU A 160 -11.57 -35.07 2.42
CA LEU A 160 -12.27 -36.36 2.29
C LEU A 160 -13.00 -36.75 3.58
N ALA A 161 -12.39 -36.54 4.74
CA ALA A 161 -13.04 -36.81 6.03
C ALA A 161 -14.31 -35.96 6.21
N LEU A 162 -14.20 -34.65 5.97
CA LEU A 162 -15.32 -33.70 6.03
C LEU A 162 -16.41 -34.00 4.99
N ALA A 163 -16.01 -34.44 3.77
CA ALA A 163 -16.95 -34.81 2.72
C ALA A 163 -17.76 -36.03 3.11
N LYS A 164 -17.13 -37.07 3.66
CA LYS A 164 -17.82 -38.27 4.17
C LYS A 164 -18.80 -37.95 5.29
N GLU A 165 -18.40 -37.11 6.23
CA GLU A 165 -19.27 -36.64 7.30
C GLU A 165 -20.48 -35.87 6.77
N LYS A 166 -20.22 -34.88 5.89
CA LYS A 166 -21.24 -33.99 5.32
C LYS A 166 -22.28 -34.73 4.46
N THR A 167 -21.85 -35.73 3.69
CA THR A 167 -22.72 -36.48 2.77
C THR A 167 -23.30 -37.76 3.39
N GLY A 168 -22.74 -38.26 4.51
CA GLY A 168 -23.05 -39.59 5.05
C GLY A 168 -22.52 -40.75 4.18
N ASN A 169 -21.77 -40.47 3.14
CA ASN A 169 -21.25 -41.48 2.19
C ASN A 169 -19.83 -41.91 2.58
N ALA A 170 -19.70 -43.02 3.29
CA ALA A 170 -18.39 -43.57 3.68
C ALA A 170 -17.57 -44.12 2.47
N GLY A 171 -18.22 -44.35 1.33
CA GLY A 171 -17.57 -44.85 0.12
C GLY A 171 -16.85 -43.81 -0.72
N LEU A 172 -16.98 -42.53 -0.40
CA LEU A 172 -16.26 -41.45 -1.11
C LEU A 172 -14.76 -41.65 -1.07
N LYS A 173 -14.11 -41.36 -2.17
CA LYS A 173 -12.66 -41.37 -2.32
C LYS A 173 -12.15 -39.97 -2.63
N GLN A 174 -10.86 -39.76 -2.47
CA GLN A 174 -10.21 -38.46 -2.73
C GLN A 174 -10.36 -38.03 -4.20
N GLU A 175 -10.33 -38.99 -5.13
CA GLU A 175 -10.52 -38.78 -6.58
C GLU A 175 -11.93 -38.28 -6.96
N ASP A 176 -12.93 -38.47 -6.08
CA ASP A 176 -14.28 -37.97 -6.29
C ASP A 176 -14.41 -36.50 -5.95
N LEU A 177 -13.42 -35.91 -5.25
CA LEU A 177 -13.40 -34.50 -4.86
C LEU A 177 -12.60 -33.68 -5.86
N ARG A 178 -13.15 -32.53 -6.27
CA ARG A 178 -12.46 -31.61 -7.17
C ARG A 178 -12.14 -30.33 -6.40
N GLN A 179 -10.84 -30.11 -6.11
CA GLN A 179 -10.40 -28.85 -5.51
C GLN A 179 -10.60 -27.71 -6.50
N ASP A 180 -11.01 -26.55 -5.99
CA ASP A 180 -11.12 -25.32 -6.76
C ASP A 180 -9.78 -25.00 -7.45
N GLU A 181 -9.83 -24.56 -8.70
CA GLU A 181 -8.63 -24.25 -9.50
C GLU A 181 -8.18 -22.79 -9.34
N ASP A 182 -9.09 -21.94 -8.83
CA ASP A 182 -8.83 -20.53 -8.64
C ASP A 182 -7.91 -20.26 -7.45
N CYS A 183 -7.35 -19.06 -7.44
CA CYS A 183 -6.51 -18.55 -6.34
C CYS A 183 -7.25 -17.51 -5.52
N LEU A 184 -6.84 -17.37 -4.25
CA LEU A 184 -7.29 -16.28 -3.40
C LEU A 184 -6.69 -14.95 -3.83
N ASP A 185 -7.45 -13.87 -3.67
CA ASP A 185 -6.96 -12.50 -3.79
C ASP A 185 -5.73 -12.29 -2.89
N THR A 186 -4.69 -11.64 -3.41
CA THR A 186 -3.46 -11.33 -2.67
C THR A 186 -3.74 -10.64 -1.34
N TRP A 187 -4.72 -9.75 -1.31
CA TRP A 187 -5.10 -9.03 -0.09
C TRP A 187 -5.80 -9.93 0.94
N PHE A 188 -6.32 -11.06 0.54
CA PHE A 188 -6.94 -12.04 1.45
C PHE A 188 -5.92 -12.82 2.27
N SER A 189 -4.67 -12.90 1.84
CA SER A 189 -3.56 -13.40 2.66
C SER A 189 -2.84 -12.28 3.39
N SER A 190 -2.59 -11.14 2.73
CA SER A 190 -1.83 -10.03 3.30
C SER A 190 -2.54 -9.27 4.43
N TRP A 191 -3.88 -9.39 4.57
CA TRP A 191 -4.59 -8.83 5.71
C TRP A 191 -4.23 -9.52 7.04
N LEU A 192 -3.67 -10.72 6.97
CA LEU A 192 -3.20 -11.48 8.14
C LEU A 192 -1.77 -11.12 8.56
N TRP A 193 -1.09 -10.25 7.82
CA TRP A 193 0.32 -9.96 8.05
C TRP A 193 0.68 -9.59 9.49
N PRO A 194 -0.05 -8.71 10.20
CA PRO A 194 0.27 -8.39 11.60
C PRO A 194 0.23 -9.60 12.54
N ILE A 195 -0.55 -10.63 12.21
CA ILE A 195 -0.70 -11.86 13.00
C ILE A 195 0.33 -12.91 12.56
N SER A 196 0.43 -13.13 11.24
CA SER A 196 1.30 -14.17 10.68
C SER A 196 2.79 -13.90 10.86
N LEU A 197 3.19 -12.61 10.91
CA LEU A 197 4.58 -12.22 11.09
C LEU A 197 5.20 -12.75 12.40
N PHE A 198 4.37 -12.89 13.43
CA PHE A 198 4.77 -13.38 14.75
C PHE A 198 4.30 -14.82 15.01
N ASP A 199 4.11 -15.60 13.96
CA ASP A 199 3.59 -16.99 14.03
C ASP A 199 2.28 -17.13 14.83
N GLY A 200 1.47 -16.06 14.86
CA GLY A 200 0.26 -16.03 15.65
C GLY A 200 -0.86 -16.95 15.13
N ILE A 201 -0.79 -17.37 13.86
CA ILE A 201 -1.76 -18.28 13.25
C ILE A 201 -1.53 -19.73 13.71
N ASN A 202 -0.27 -20.22 13.61
CA ASN A 202 0.06 -21.61 13.96
C ASN A 202 0.32 -21.78 15.45
N ASN A 203 0.76 -20.72 16.12
CA ASN A 203 1.12 -20.72 17.54
C ASN A 203 0.49 -19.52 18.26
N PRO A 204 -0.86 -19.48 18.41
CA PRO A 204 -1.57 -18.36 19.00
C PRO A 204 -1.10 -18.08 20.43
N GLY A 205 -0.94 -16.79 20.76
CA GLY A 205 -0.57 -16.37 22.12
C GLY A 205 0.90 -16.64 22.50
N ASN A 206 1.78 -16.97 21.53
CA ASN A 206 3.21 -17.09 21.77
C ASN A 206 3.83 -15.77 22.30
N GLU A 207 5.06 -15.82 22.78
CA GLU A 207 5.73 -14.68 23.42
C GLU A 207 5.88 -13.47 22.46
N GLU A 208 6.22 -13.71 21.20
CA GLU A 208 6.42 -12.63 20.22
C GLU A 208 5.13 -11.91 19.88
N ILE A 209 4.05 -12.62 19.57
CA ILE A 209 2.77 -11.97 19.28
C ILE A 209 2.21 -11.26 20.53
N SER A 210 2.43 -11.83 21.71
CA SER A 210 2.00 -11.21 22.98
C SER A 210 2.74 -9.89 23.24
N TYR A 211 3.99 -9.77 22.80
CA TYR A 211 4.81 -8.58 22.98
C TYR A 211 4.59 -7.53 21.87
N TYR A 212 4.59 -7.95 20.60
CA TYR A 212 4.58 -7.02 19.47
C TYR A 212 3.19 -6.65 18.96
N TYR A 213 2.17 -7.43 19.24
CA TYR A 213 0.81 -7.16 18.77
C TYR A 213 -0.07 -6.55 19.88
N PRO A 214 -0.71 -5.39 19.69
CA PRO A 214 -0.67 -4.54 18.51
C PRO A 214 0.67 -3.83 18.32
N THR A 215 1.09 -3.67 17.06
CA THR A 215 2.30 -2.88 16.76
C THR A 215 2.07 -1.39 17.00
N SER A 216 3.14 -0.60 17.11
CA SER A 216 3.02 0.84 17.37
C SER A 216 2.51 1.59 16.14
N ASP A 217 3.17 1.39 15.01
CA ASP A 217 2.95 2.18 13.81
C ASP A 217 2.91 1.28 12.56
N LEU A 218 1.92 1.53 11.69
CA LEU A 218 1.91 1.07 10.32
C LEU A 218 2.26 2.25 9.41
N VAL A 219 3.26 2.10 8.55
CA VAL A 219 3.64 3.10 7.55
C VAL A 219 3.29 2.59 6.17
N THR A 220 2.46 3.32 5.42
CA THR A 220 1.99 2.90 4.10
C THR A 220 1.53 4.08 3.24
N GLY A 221 1.29 3.84 1.93
CA GLY A 221 0.68 4.80 1.04
C GLY A 221 -0.85 4.88 1.22
N PRO A 222 -1.46 6.05 0.99
CA PRO A 222 -2.90 6.22 1.14
C PRO A 222 -3.72 5.52 0.06
N ASP A 223 -3.13 5.14 -1.05
CA ASP A 223 -3.75 4.44 -2.16
C ASP A 223 -4.18 3.01 -1.82
N ILE A 224 -3.63 2.43 -0.75
CA ILE A 224 -3.99 1.09 -0.26
C ILE A 224 -4.71 1.09 1.10
N ILE A 225 -5.31 2.22 1.49
CA ILE A 225 -6.12 2.29 2.72
C ILE A 225 -7.18 1.19 2.74
N PHE A 226 -7.98 1.09 1.68
CA PHE A 226 -9.04 0.10 1.59
C PHE A 226 -8.51 -1.32 1.36
N PHE A 227 -7.53 -1.46 0.47
CA PHE A 227 -7.04 -2.78 0.08
C PHE A 227 -6.26 -3.49 1.18
N TRP A 228 -5.56 -2.75 2.03
CA TRP A 228 -4.67 -3.33 3.03
C TRP A 228 -4.95 -2.86 4.45
N VAL A 229 -4.95 -1.54 4.71
CA VAL A 229 -5.10 -0.99 6.07
C VAL A 229 -6.43 -1.42 6.69
N ALA A 230 -7.55 -1.15 6.00
CA ALA A 230 -8.88 -1.51 6.48
C ALA A 230 -9.01 -3.02 6.70
N ARG A 231 -8.48 -3.82 5.78
CA ARG A 231 -8.55 -5.28 5.86
C ARG A 231 -7.71 -5.84 7.00
N MET A 232 -6.52 -5.30 7.28
CA MET A 232 -5.75 -5.68 8.47
C MET A 232 -6.49 -5.33 9.78
N ILE A 233 -7.16 -4.19 9.83
CA ILE A 233 -7.97 -3.80 10.99
C ILE A 233 -9.12 -4.80 11.17
N MET A 234 -9.83 -5.15 10.09
CA MET A 234 -10.90 -6.16 10.09
C MET A 234 -10.40 -7.51 10.62
N ALA A 235 -9.29 -8.01 10.05
CA ALA A 235 -8.70 -9.28 10.48
C ALA A 235 -8.24 -9.25 11.94
N GLY A 236 -7.67 -8.12 12.38
CA GLY A 236 -7.25 -7.95 13.77
C GLY A 236 -8.41 -8.08 14.77
N TYR A 237 -9.53 -7.43 14.49
CA TYR A 237 -10.71 -7.54 15.37
C TYR A 237 -11.39 -8.90 15.26
N GLU A 238 -11.44 -9.51 14.08
CA GLU A 238 -12.05 -10.82 13.89
C GLU A 238 -11.28 -11.94 14.60
N TYR A 239 -9.95 -11.98 14.44
CA TYR A 239 -9.13 -13.10 14.90
C TYR A 239 -8.47 -12.86 16.27
N GLU A 240 -8.10 -11.62 16.58
CA GLU A 240 -7.40 -11.25 17.82
C GLU A 240 -8.28 -10.45 18.80
N GLY A 241 -9.46 -10.00 18.37
CA GLY A 241 -10.37 -9.19 19.19
C GLY A 241 -9.85 -7.78 19.50
N LYS A 242 -8.79 -7.32 18.84
CA LYS A 242 -8.16 -6.02 19.08
C LYS A 242 -7.48 -5.48 17.83
N MET A 243 -7.16 -4.17 17.85
CA MET A 243 -6.47 -3.50 16.73
C MET A 243 -5.11 -4.12 16.41
N PRO A 244 -4.70 -4.21 15.14
CA PRO A 244 -3.39 -4.74 14.75
C PRO A 244 -2.24 -3.75 14.96
N PHE A 245 -2.50 -2.46 14.97
CA PHE A 245 -1.55 -1.36 15.19
C PHE A 245 -2.27 -0.16 15.79
N LYS A 246 -1.53 0.68 16.51
CA LYS A 246 -2.09 1.86 17.21
C LYS A 246 -2.24 3.06 16.29
N ASN A 247 -1.29 3.24 15.37
CA ASN A 247 -1.22 4.38 14.48
C ASN A 247 -0.98 3.94 13.03
N VAL A 248 -1.50 4.72 12.08
CA VAL A 248 -1.20 4.59 10.66
C VAL A 248 -0.66 5.91 10.15
N TYR A 249 0.59 5.89 9.69
CA TYR A 249 1.23 7.01 9.03
C TYR A 249 1.17 6.83 7.51
N PHE A 250 0.48 7.76 6.84
CA PHE A 250 0.36 7.74 5.38
C PHE A 250 1.46 8.59 4.76
N THR A 251 2.31 7.95 3.97
CA THR A 251 3.36 8.61 3.21
C THR A 251 2.80 9.31 1.97
N GLY A 252 3.56 10.25 1.41
CA GLY A 252 3.33 10.73 0.05
C GLY A 252 3.76 9.71 -1.00
N ILE A 253 3.18 9.82 -2.19
CA ILE A 253 3.59 9.06 -3.36
C ILE A 253 4.52 9.94 -4.20
N VAL A 254 5.63 9.36 -4.66
CA VAL A 254 6.60 10.08 -5.49
C VAL A 254 6.06 10.23 -6.92
N ARG A 255 6.04 11.46 -7.41
CA ARG A 255 5.64 11.84 -8.76
C ARG A 255 6.75 12.59 -9.48
N ASP A 256 6.69 12.65 -10.78
CA ASP A 256 7.62 13.48 -11.54
C ASP A 256 7.34 14.99 -11.33
N LYS A 257 8.20 15.84 -11.87
CA LYS A 257 8.10 17.33 -11.77
C LYS A 257 6.78 17.89 -12.31
N LEU A 258 6.07 17.13 -13.15
CA LEU A 258 4.77 17.51 -13.73
C LEU A 258 3.58 16.92 -12.92
N GLY A 259 3.85 16.25 -11.79
CA GLY A 259 2.83 15.63 -10.97
C GLY A 259 2.28 14.31 -11.52
N ARG A 260 2.91 13.72 -12.55
CA ARG A 260 2.48 12.46 -13.15
C ARG A 260 3.02 11.28 -12.35
N LYS A 261 2.25 10.21 -12.29
CA LYS A 261 2.69 8.93 -11.70
C LYS A 261 3.95 8.45 -12.43
N MET A 262 4.97 8.05 -11.66
CA MET A 262 6.17 7.46 -12.21
C MET A 262 5.89 6.07 -12.77
N SER A 263 6.40 5.79 -13.97
CA SER A 263 6.33 4.47 -14.59
C SER A 263 7.52 4.23 -15.50
N LYS A 264 7.92 2.96 -15.64
CA LYS A 264 8.97 2.55 -16.57
C LYS A 264 8.64 2.88 -18.03
N SER A 265 7.35 2.73 -18.39
CA SER A 265 6.87 3.01 -19.77
C SER A 265 6.96 4.49 -20.15
N LEU A 266 6.86 5.40 -19.20
CA LEU A 266 7.01 6.84 -19.41
C LEU A 266 8.48 7.31 -19.32
N GLY A 267 9.39 6.46 -18.83
CA GLY A 267 10.79 6.83 -18.63
C GLY A 267 11.01 7.97 -17.62
N ASN A 268 10.02 8.23 -16.76
CA ASN A 268 10.04 9.33 -15.79
C ASN A 268 10.37 8.88 -14.36
N SER A 269 10.78 7.62 -14.19
CA SER A 269 11.20 7.05 -12.90
C SER A 269 12.72 6.92 -12.89
N PRO A 270 13.47 7.77 -12.17
CA PRO A 270 14.91 7.61 -12.05
C PRO A 270 15.25 6.32 -11.32
N ASP A 271 16.37 5.70 -11.66
CA ASP A 271 16.87 4.55 -10.92
C ASP A 271 17.40 5.00 -9.56
N PRO A 272 16.91 4.45 -8.44
CA PRO A 272 17.43 4.79 -7.11
C PRO A 272 18.91 4.51 -6.95
N LEU A 273 19.48 3.51 -7.63
CA LEU A 273 20.90 3.18 -7.56
C LEU A 273 21.76 4.25 -8.23
N ASP A 274 21.33 4.79 -9.37
CA ASP A 274 21.99 5.90 -10.04
C ASP A 274 21.99 7.17 -9.16
N LEU A 275 20.89 7.43 -8.48
CA LEU A 275 20.80 8.54 -7.52
C LEU A 275 21.73 8.34 -6.32
N ILE A 276 21.84 7.12 -5.79
CA ILE A 276 22.73 6.78 -4.68
C ILE A 276 24.21 6.91 -5.12
N GLU A 277 24.54 6.47 -6.31
CA GLU A 277 25.91 6.64 -6.85
C GLU A 277 26.27 8.12 -6.97
N LYS A 278 25.35 8.95 -7.46
CA LYS A 278 25.58 10.38 -7.70
C LYS A 278 25.58 11.23 -6.43
N TYR A 279 24.68 10.95 -5.49
CA TYR A 279 24.43 11.83 -4.34
C TYR A 279 24.74 11.18 -2.99
N GLY A 280 25.06 9.88 -2.96
CA GLY A 280 25.16 9.09 -1.74
C GLY A 280 23.79 8.70 -1.17
N ALA A 281 23.74 7.56 -0.50
CA ALA A 281 22.48 7.05 0.10
C ALA A 281 21.87 8.06 1.09
N ASP A 282 22.68 8.64 1.96
CA ASP A 282 22.22 9.63 2.94
C ASP A 282 21.71 10.92 2.28
N GLY A 283 22.35 11.34 1.18
CA GLY A 283 21.89 12.49 0.39
C GLY A 283 20.50 12.26 -0.18
N VAL A 284 20.27 11.10 -0.79
CA VAL A 284 18.96 10.71 -1.33
C VAL A 284 17.90 10.61 -0.21
N ARG A 285 18.20 9.91 0.88
CA ARG A 285 17.27 9.74 2.00
C ARG A 285 16.89 11.07 2.63
N MET A 286 17.86 11.93 2.88
CA MET A 286 17.62 13.25 3.47
C MET A 286 16.81 14.14 2.55
N GLY A 287 17.16 14.18 1.26
CA GLY A 287 16.43 14.97 0.25
C GLY A 287 14.96 14.54 0.17
N MET A 288 14.71 13.24 0.13
CA MET A 288 13.34 12.70 0.12
C MET A 288 12.58 13.06 1.39
N MET A 289 13.18 12.90 2.58
CA MET A 289 12.52 13.21 3.85
C MET A 289 12.19 14.69 4.01
N LEU A 290 13.06 15.59 3.59
CA LEU A 290 12.80 17.05 3.64
C LEU A 290 11.59 17.45 2.80
N SER A 291 11.29 16.68 1.74
CA SER A 291 10.23 16.98 0.77
C SER A 291 8.96 16.17 0.96
N ALA A 292 8.88 15.34 2.00
CA ALA A 292 7.82 14.37 2.24
C ALA A 292 6.89 14.78 3.38
N PRO A 293 6.02 15.80 3.22
CA PRO A 293 4.99 16.07 4.22
C PRO A 293 3.99 14.91 4.25
N ALA A 294 3.52 14.54 5.44
CA ALA A 294 2.59 13.43 5.64
C ALA A 294 1.38 13.53 4.70
N GLY A 295 1.13 12.46 3.94
CA GLY A 295 -0.06 12.29 3.12
C GLY A 295 -0.20 13.21 1.90
N ASN A 296 0.86 13.87 1.47
CA ASN A 296 0.90 14.65 0.23
C ASN A 296 1.94 14.05 -0.73
N ASP A 297 1.63 14.10 -2.02
CA ASP A 297 2.54 13.60 -3.05
C ASP A 297 3.85 14.42 -3.08
N ILE A 298 4.94 13.73 -3.38
CA ILE A 298 6.28 14.30 -3.46
C ILE A 298 6.58 14.53 -4.93
N LEU A 299 6.77 15.79 -5.32
CA LEU A 299 7.29 16.13 -6.64
C LEU A 299 8.81 15.95 -6.63
N PHE A 300 9.30 14.89 -7.26
CA PHE A 300 10.71 14.55 -7.24
C PHE A 300 11.55 15.52 -8.10
N ASP A 301 12.61 16.03 -7.51
CA ASP A 301 13.65 16.79 -8.16
C ASP A 301 15.03 16.36 -7.65
N ASP A 302 15.99 16.16 -8.54
CA ASP A 302 17.37 15.81 -8.20
C ASP A 302 18.04 16.83 -7.27
N ALA A 303 17.62 18.09 -7.32
CA ALA A 303 18.09 19.14 -6.42
C ALA A 303 17.86 18.82 -4.94
N LEU A 304 16.83 18.02 -4.63
CA LEU A 304 16.55 17.56 -3.27
C LEU A 304 17.65 16.63 -2.75
N CYS A 305 18.10 15.71 -3.61
CA CYS A 305 19.20 14.79 -3.28
C CYS A 305 20.52 15.55 -3.14
N GLU A 306 20.74 16.55 -3.97
CA GLU A 306 21.92 17.43 -3.88
C GLU A 306 21.93 18.24 -2.57
N GLN A 307 20.78 18.78 -2.15
CA GLN A 307 20.63 19.46 -0.86
C GLN A 307 20.97 18.53 0.30
N GLY A 308 20.46 17.29 0.26
CA GLY A 308 20.78 16.27 1.27
C GLY A 308 22.27 15.95 1.32
N ARG A 309 22.92 15.75 0.16
CA ARG A 309 24.37 15.52 0.08
C ARG A 309 25.16 16.70 0.66
N ASN A 310 24.78 17.93 0.31
CA ASN A 310 25.48 19.11 0.78
C ASN A 310 25.37 19.29 2.31
N PHE A 311 24.23 18.94 2.89
CA PHE A 311 24.06 18.95 4.34
C PHE A 311 24.95 17.89 5.03
N ASN A 312 24.98 16.66 4.54
CA ASN A 312 25.82 15.61 5.09
C ASN A 312 27.32 15.98 4.99
N ASN A 313 27.72 16.56 3.87
CA ASN A 313 29.08 17.09 3.70
C ASN A 313 29.39 18.24 4.67
N LYS A 314 28.42 19.10 4.97
CA LYS A 314 28.57 20.17 5.97
C LYS A 314 28.83 19.60 7.37
N ILE A 315 28.08 18.57 7.76
CA ILE A 315 28.28 17.85 9.04
C ILE A 315 29.69 17.26 9.09
N TRP A 316 30.08 16.54 8.05
CA TRP A 316 31.40 15.91 7.99
C TRP A 316 32.55 16.91 8.04
N ASN A 317 32.42 18.03 7.31
CA ASN A 317 33.44 19.07 7.30
C ASN A 317 33.55 19.79 8.64
N ALA A 318 32.42 20.06 9.32
CA ALA A 318 32.44 20.62 10.66
C ALA A 318 33.12 19.67 11.66
N PHE A 319 32.79 18.36 11.61
CA PHE A 319 33.45 17.35 12.43
C PHE A 319 34.97 17.32 12.17
N ARG A 320 35.41 17.31 10.90
CA ARG A 320 36.83 17.31 10.55
C ARG A 320 37.56 18.57 11.04
N LEU A 321 36.89 19.72 10.95
CA LEU A 321 37.42 20.99 11.46
C LEU A 321 37.70 20.90 12.97
N ILE A 322 36.71 20.49 13.75
CA ILE A 322 36.79 20.36 15.20
C ILE A 322 37.87 19.35 15.61
N LYS A 323 37.90 18.19 14.96
CA LYS A 323 38.90 17.14 15.23
C LYS A 323 40.33 17.55 14.85
N GLY A 324 40.52 18.55 14.04
CA GLY A 324 41.82 19.10 13.65
C GLY A 324 42.37 20.17 14.62
N TRP A 325 41.59 20.59 15.59
CA TRP A 325 42.07 21.59 16.58
C TRP A 325 43.04 20.97 17.57
N GLU A 326 44.09 21.71 17.91
CA GLU A 326 44.97 21.39 19.01
C GLU A 326 44.27 21.78 20.33
N VAL A 327 44.27 20.87 21.32
CA VAL A 327 43.53 21.03 22.59
C VAL A 327 44.54 21.20 23.75
N SER A 328 44.35 22.25 24.52
CA SER A 328 45.18 22.52 25.72
C SER A 328 44.31 22.84 26.94
N ALA A 329 44.68 22.29 28.10
CA ALA A 329 44.07 22.69 29.37
C ALA A 329 44.66 23.98 29.98
N GLU A 330 45.81 24.40 29.45
CA GLU A 330 46.54 25.59 29.96
C GLU A 330 46.03 26.91 29.35
N VAL A 331 45.33 26.84 28.19
CA VAL A 331 44.72 28.00 27.58
C VAL A 331 43.50 28.42 28.41
N PRO A 332 43.37 29.72 28.82
CA PRO A 332 42.21 30.17 29.55
C PRO A 332 40.93 30.07 28.71
N VAL A 333 39.80 29.82 29.35
CA VAL A 333 38.49 29.85 28.66
C VAL A 333 38.13 31.30 28.33
N PRO A 334 37.96 31.68 27.07
CA PRO A 334 37.51 33.03 26.75
C PRO A 334 36.07 33.26 27.23
N GLU A 335 35.77 34.42 27.82
CA GLU A 335 34.42 34.78 28.28
C GLU A 335 33.38 34.69 27.12
N ALA A 336 33.79 35.10 25.92
CA ALA A 336 32.97 35.00 24.73
C ALA A 336 32.62 33.54 24.40
N SER A 337 33.54 32.58 24.60
CA SER A 337 33.29 31.16 24.39
C SER A 337 32.33 30.58 25.41
N GLU A 338 32.42 30.97 26.68
CA GLU A 338 31.44 30.56 27.71
C GLU A 338 30.03 31.08 27.40
N LEU A 339 29.92 32.30 26.89
CA LEU A 339 28.65 32.88 26.49
C LEU A 339 28.08 32.11 25.25
N ALA A 340 28.94 31.83 24.27
CA ALA A 340 28.55 31.10 23.07
C ALA A 340 28.06 29.66 23.39
N ILE A 341 28.75 28.96 24.32
CA ILE A 341 28.35 27.61 24.76
C ILE A 341 26.95 27.69 25.40
N ARG A 342 26.72 28.58 26.36
CA ARG A 342 25.40 28.71 27.01
C ARG A 342 24.29 29.09 26.03
N TRP A 343 24.60 29.94 25.07
CA TRP A 343 23.65 30.30 24.01
C TRP A 343 23.29 29.11 23.15
N PHE A 344 24.29 28.35 22.71
CA PHE A 344 24.02 27.19 21.84
C PHE A 344 23.32 26.05 22.59
N GLU A 345 23.67 25.78 23.84
CA GLU A 345 22.96 24.81 24.70
C GLU A 345 21.47 25.18 24.85
N ALA A 346 21.18 26.48 25.04
CA ALA A 346 19.79 26.96 25.11
C ALA A 346 19.05 26.72 23.77
N LYS A 347 19.71 27.01 22.64
CA LYS A 347 19.16 26.73 21.29
C LYS A 347 18.94 25.22 21.03
N GLN A 348 19.88 24.39 21.42
CA GLN A 348 19.76 22.94 21.32
C GLN A 348 18.57 22.40 22.11
N ASN A 349 18.39 22.88 23.35
CA ASN A 349 17.25 22.49 24.19
C ASN A 349 15.90 22.96 23.59
N GLU A 350 15.83 24.17 23.05
CA GLU A 350 14.65 24.71 22.37
C GLU A 350 14.27 23.83 21.17
N VAL A 351 15.24 23.55 20.29
CA VAL A 351 15.00 22.74 19.09
C VAL A 351 14.74 21.27 19.44
N ALA A 352 15.36 20.72 20.47
CA ALA A 352 15.06 19.36 20.93
C ALA A 352 13.60 19.22 21.38
N ALA A 353 13.07 20.21 22.09
CA ALA A 353 11.65 20.24 22.48
C ALA A 353 10.72 20.39 21.27
N GLU A 354 11.08 21.25 20.30
CA GLU A 354 10.35 21.39 19.03
C GLU A 354 10.32 20.08 18.24
N VAL A 355 11.47 19.42 18.10
CA VAL A 355 11.59 18.14 17.41
C VAL A 355 10.72 17.07 18.09
N ALA A 356 10.74 16.97 19.42
CA ALA A 356 9.90 16.04 20.17
C ALA A 356 8.40 16.28 19.92
N ASP A 357 7.97 17.54 19.92
CA ASP A 357 6.57 17.91 19.59
C ASP A 357 6.21 17.54 18.16
N LEU A 358 7.07 17.84 17.19
CA LEU A 358 6.86 17.51 15.77
C LEU A 358 6.79 15.99 15.54
N PHE A 359 7.66 15.20 16.19
CA PHE A 359 7.61 13.74 16.13
C PHE A 359 6.31 13.20 16.72
N SER A 360 5.84 13.75 17.85
CA SER A 360 4.56 13.34 18.44
C SER A 360 3.35 13.55 17.52
N LYS A 361 3.49 14.47 16.55
CA LYS A 361 2.49 14.81 15.52
C LYS A 361 2.76 14.18 14.17
N TYR A 362 3.78 13.33 14.03
CA TYR A 362 4.23 12.73 12.78
C TYR A 362 4.62 13.75 11.69
N ARG A 363 5.09 14.94 12.10
CA ARG A 363 5.58 16.01 11.20
C ARG A 363 7.08 15.85 10.94
N LEU A 364 7.46 14.73 10.32
CA LEU A 364 8.87 14.28 10.23
C LEU A 364 9.74 15.20 9.38
N SER A 365 9.23 15.70 8.25
CA SER A 365 9.97 16.63 7.38
C SER A 365 10.27 17.95 8.07
N GLU A 366 9.35 18.43 8.91
CA GLU A 366 9.54 19.66 9.68
C GLU A 366 10.52 19.46 10.83
N ALA A 367 10.46 18.30 11.50
CA ALA A 367 11.45 17.94 12.51
C ALA A 367 12.87 17.88 11.92
N LEU A 368 13.02 17.27 10.74
CA LEU A 368 14.29 17.25 10.04
C LEU A 368 14.75 18.65 9.61
N MET A 369 13.83 19.52 9.19
CA MET A 369 14.15 20.91 8.85
C MET A 369 14.58 21.72 10.07
N ALA A 370 14.00 21.48 11.25
CA ALA A 370 14.44 22.12 12.50
C ALA A 370 15.90 21.73 12.84
N VAL A 371 16.24 20.44 12.72
CA VAL A 371 17.62 19.97 12.88
C VAL A 371 18.55 20.54 11.81
N TYR A 372 18.10 20.61 10.55
CA TYR A 372 18.86 21.22 9.46
C TYR A 372 19.25 22.66 9.78
N LYS A 373 18.28 23.48 10.22
CA LYS A 373 18.51 24.89 10.58
C LYS A 373 19.42 25.02 11.80
N LEU A 374 19.18 24.24 12.87
CA LEU A 374 20.03 24.23 14.04
C LEU A 374 21.49 23.97 13.67
N PHE A 375 21.74 22.96 12.83
CA PHE A 375 23.10 22.60 12.46
C PHE A 375 23.70 23.56 11.44
N TRP A 376 22.97 23.91 10.38
CA TRP A 376 23.51 24.73 9.30
C TRP A 376 23.69 26.19 9.72
N ASP A 377 22.65 26.77 10.29
CA ASP A 377 22.63 28.20 10.61
C ASP A 377 23.26 28.47 11.99
N GLU A 378 22.73 27.85 13.04
CA GLU A 378 23.14 28.19 14.39
C GLU A 378 24.50 27.57 14.76
N PHE A 379 24.69 26.28 14.54
CA PHE A 379 25.96 25.62 14.88
C PHE A 379 27.09 26.03 13.95
N SER A 380 26.92 25.80 12.62
CA SER A 380 28.03 25.97 11.68
C SER A 380 28.32 27.43 11.36
N SER A 381 27.28 28.30 11.23
CA SER A 381 27.48 29.68 10.82
C SER A 381 27.76 30.64 11.97
N TRP A 382 27.27 30.30 13.17
CA TRP A 382 27.46 31.15 14.36
C TRP A 382 28.33 30.52 15.43
N TYR A 383 27.90 29.40 16.01
CA TYR A 383 28.59 28.83 17.17
C TYR A 383 30.05 28.49 16.89
N LEU A 384 30.33 27.76 15.80
CA LEU A 384 31.71 27.40 15.42
C LEU A 384 32.57 28.63 15.17
N GLU A 385 32.03 29.69 14.58
CA GLU A 385 32.78 30.94 14.34
C GLU A 385 33.10 31.68 15.65
N MET A 386 32.19 31.63 16.64
CA MET A 386 32.41 32.28 17.94
C MET A 386 33.45 31.58 18.79
N ILE A 387 33.59 30.25 18.69
CA ILE A 387 34.46 29.44 19.55
C ILE A 387 35.75 28.98 18.89
N LYS A 388 35.85 29.02 17.56
CA LYS A 388 37.06 28.51 16.86
C LYS A 388 38.31 29.26 17.33
N PRO A 389 39.42 28.55 17.61
CA PRO A 389 40.66 29.17 17.97
C PRO A 389 41.23 30.01 16.82
N ALA A 390 42.04 31.00 17.13
CA ALA A 390 42.83 31.70 16.12
C ALA A 390 43.75 30.70 15.40
N TYR A 391 44.06 30.99 14.16
CA TYR A 391 44.88 30.06 13.32
C TYR A 391 46.21 29.73 14.02
N GLY A 392 46.50 28.45 14.16
CA GLY A 392 47.71 27.94 14.80
C GLY A 392 47.73 28.05 16.31
N GLN A 393 46.61 28.40 16.96
CA GLN A 393 46.50 28.46 18.42
C GLN A 393 45.67 27.28 18.94
N PRO A 394 45.98 26.72 20.12
CA PRO A 394 45.17 25.67 20.72
C PRO A 394 43.84 26.21 21.28
N ILE A 395 42.81 25.38 21.27
CA ILE A 395 41.53 25.62 21.92
C ILE A 395 41.58 25.14 23.38
N ASN A 396 40.89 25.84 24.29
CA ASN A 396 40.72 25.36 25.64
C ASN A 396 39.94 24.02 25.65
N ARG A 397 40.37 23.09 26.51
CA ARG A 397 39.79 21.76 26.66
C ARG A 397 38.26 21.79 26.95
N LYS A 398 37.82 22.65 27.87
CA LYS A 398 36.38 22.77 28.19
C LYS A 398 35.54 23.21 26.98
N VAL A 399 36.06 24.19 26.21
CA VAL A 399 35.38 24.66 25.01
C VAL A 399 35.29 23.54 23.95
N TYR A 400 36.38 22.77 23.77
CA TYR A 400 36.44 21.67 22.86
C TYR A 400 35.45 20.54 23.25
N GLU A 401 35.42 20.17 24.55
CA GLU A 401 34.53 19.12 25.08
C GLU A 401 33.04 19.51 25.02
N ALA A 402 32.73 20.81 25.10
CA ALA A 402 31.39 21.35 24.97
C ALA A 402 30.92 21.41 23.48
N THR A 403 31.85 21.32 22.55
CA THR A 403 31.57 21.41 21.10
C THR A 403 31.42 20.05 20.45
#